data_8aff9f3f1b6651ee3f62f10954866587
#
_entry.id   8aff9f3f1b6651ee3f62f10954866587
#
_cell.length_a   1.000
_cell.length_b   1.000
_cell.length_c   1.000
_cell.angle_alpha   90.00
_cell.angle_beta   90.00
_cell.angle_gamma   90.00
#
_symmetry.space_group_name_H-M   'P 1'
#
loop_
_entity.id
_entity.type
_entity.pdbx_description
1 polymer ?
#
loop_
_entity_poly.entity_id
_entity_poly.type
_entity_poly.pdbx_seq_one_letter_code
_entity_poly.pdbx_strand_id
1 'polypeptide(L)'
;MAVMQDDSYRCRVCGHRLGFRPWGEDGRTPSYDICPCCGAEFGNEDYTIVSTRDYRERWVKSGCVWFDAKEKPDGWSWQRQVGDIPEGFR
;
A
#
# COMPACT_ATOMS: atom_id res chain seq x y z
N MET A 1 -13.17 -23.09 8.62
CA MET A 1 -12.01 -22.44 9.25
C MET A 1 -11.77 -21.09 8.59
N ALA A 2 -11.81 -20.02 9.36
CA ALA A 2 -11.60 -18.69 8.82
C ALA A 2 -10.12 -18.52 8.45
N VAL A 3 -9.86 -18.14 7.19
CA VAL A 3 -8.52 -17.78 6.77
C VAL A 3 -8.31 -16.32 7.15
N MET A 4 -7.43 -16.08 8.11
CA MET A 4 -7.07 -14.73 8.46
C MET A 4 -6.15 -14.17 7.37
N GLN A 5 -6.57 -13.06 6.75
CA GLN A 5 -5.72 -12.35 5.83
C GLN A 5 -4.64 -11.62 6.62
N ASP A 6 -3.39 -11.84 6.24
CA ASP A 6 -2.28 -11.13 6.87
C ASP A 6 -2.01 -9.84 6.11
N ASP A 7 -2.61 -8.75 6.58
CA ASP A 7 -2.46 -7.42 5.98
C ASP A 7 -1.07 -6.81 6.20
N SER A 8 -0.23 -7.46 7.01
CA SER A 8 1.10 -6.92 7.30
C SER A 8 2.02 -6.88 6.08
N TYR A 9 1.69 -7.62 5.03
CA TYR A 9 2.43 -7.60 3.75
C TYR A 9 1.89 -6.58 2.76
N ARG A 10 0.89 -5.79 3.15
CA ARG A 10 0.23 -4.86 2.23
C ARG A 10 0.64 -3.43 2.48
N CYS A 11 0.74 -2.65 1.40
CA CYS A 11 0.95 -1.22 1.49
C CYS A 11 -0.27 -0.56 2.14
N ARG A 12 -0.05 0.27 3.15
CA ARG A 12 -1.13 0.98 3.85
C ARG A 12 -1.85 1.98 2.95
N VAL A 13 -1.15 2.50 1.94
CA VAL A 13 -1.72 3.48 1.02
C VAL A 13 -2.59 2.82 -0.03
N CYS A 14 -2.05 1.84 -0.76
CA CYS A 14 -2.72 1.31 -1.96
C CYS A 14 -3.16 -0.14 -1.88
N GLY A 15 -2.75 -0.86 -0.82
CA GLY A 15 -3.11 -2.27 -0.67
C GLY A 15 -2.27 -3.24 -1.49
N HIS A 16 -1.24 -2.75 -2.18
CA HIS A 16 -0.37 -3.63 -2.96
C HIS A 16 0.32 -4.66 -2.06
N ARG A 17 0.29 -5.92 -2.47
CA ARG A 17 0.96 -6.99 -1.72
C ARG A 17 2.45 -6.98 -2.02
N LEU A 18 3.23 -6.92 -0.94
CA LEU A 18 4.69 -6.92 -1.01
C LEU A 18 5.24 -8.30 -0.63
N GLY A 19 6.48 -8.57 -1.02
CA GLY A 19 7.16 -9.79 -0.63
C GLY A 19 7.76 -9.75 0.78
N PHE A 20 7.52 -8.66 1.50
CA PHE A 20 8.04 -8.42 2.85
C PHE A 20 7.03 -7.59 3.63
N ARG A 21 7.22 -7.48 4.94
CA ARG A 21 6.38 -6.64 5.78
C ARG A 21 6.93 -5.22 5.79
N PRO A 22 6.25 -4.25 5.15
CA PRO A 22 6.78 -2.88 5.06
C PRO A 22 6.94 -2.19 6.42
N TRP A 23 6.22 -2.64 7.44
CA TRP A 23 6.31 -2.10 8.79
C TRP A 23 6.89 -3.09 9.79
N GLY A 24 7.64 -4.11 9.32
CA GLY A 24 8.28 -5.09 10.15
C GLY A 24 7.31 -6.08 10.78
N GLU A 25 7.85 -7.02 11.55
CA GLU A 25 7.03 -8.04 12.21
C GLU A 25 6.16 -7.45 13.32
N ASP A 26 6.62 -6.36 13.93
CA ASP A 26 5.91 -5.70 15.03
C ASP A 26 4.88 -4.66 14.54
N GLY A 27 4.86 -4.35 13.25
CA GLY A 27 3.98 -3.33 12.70
C GLY A 27 4.40 -1.90 13.04
N ARG A 28 5.61 -1.71 13.57
CA ARG A 28 6.10 -0.42 14.07
C ARG A 28 7.46 -0.02 13.52
N THR A 29 8.12 -0.93 12.82
CA THR A 29 9.48 -0.71 12.31
C THR A 29 9.42 -0.61 10.80
N PRO A 30 9.32 0.61 10.24
CA PRO A 30 9.19 0.78 8.79
C PRO A 30 10.48 0.39 8.09
N SER A 31 10.32 -0.17 6.88
CA SER A 31 11.47 -0.58 6.07
C SER A 31 12.12 0.56 5.32
N TYR A 32 11.40 1.66 5.12
CA TYR A 32 11.80 2.81 4.30
C TYR A 32 11.99 2.47 2.81
N ASP A 33 11.48 1.32 2.39
CA ASP A 33 11.39 1.00 0.97
C ASP A 33 10.25 1.78 0.31
N ILE A 34 10.27 1.85 -1.00
CA ILE A 34 9.25 2.55 -1.78
C ILE A 34 8.29 1.52 -2.37
N CYS A 35 6.98 1.75 -2.23
CA CYS A 35 5.98 0.90 -2.82
C CYS A 35 6.05 0.99 -4.35
N PRO A 36 6.24 -0.13 -5.06
CA PRO A 36 6.31 -0.06 -6.53
C PRO A 36 5.01 0.36 -7.18
N CYS A 37 3.89 0.24 -6.49
CA CYS A 37 2.59 0.64 -7.02
C CYS A 37 2.35 2.14 -6.83
N CYS A 38 2.19 2.61 -5.61
CA CYS A 38 1.81 4.00 -5.36
C CYS A 38 2.99 4.95 -5.15
N GLY A 39 4.20 4.42 -4.96
CA GLY A 39 5.38 5.26 -4.75
C GLY A 39 5.56 5.81 -3.36
N ALA A 40 4.73 5.42 -2.40
CA ALA A 40 4.90 5.86 -1.01
C ALA A 40 6.13 5.22 -0.39
N GLU A 41 6.89 5.99 0.37
CA GLU A 41 7.97 5.47 1.18
C GLU A 41 7.42 5.01 2.52
N PHE A 42 7.63 3.73 2.85
CA PHE A 42 7.12 3.16 4.10
C PHE A 42 7.81 3.81 5.30
N GLY A 43 7.01 4.38 6.19
CA GLY A 43 7.53 5.11 7.34
C GLY A 43 7.50 6.63 7.15
N ASN A 44 7.15 7.11 5.95
CA ASN A 44 7.07 8.54 5.65
C ASN A 44 5.61 8.91 5.35
N GLU A 45 5.16 8.71 4.12
CA GLU A 45 3.80 9.12 3.72
C GLU A 45 2.70 8.32 4.43
N ASP A 46 3.00 7.10 4.85
CA ASP A 46 2.05 6.18 5.49
C ASP A 46 2.19 6.11 7.01
N TYR A 47 2.82 7.12 7.62
CA TYR A 47 3.09 7.13 9.06
C TYR A 47 1.81 7.28 9.90
N THR A 48 0.89 8.14 9.47
CA THR A 48 -0.39 8.32 10.15
C THR A 48 -1.55 7.96 9.23
N ILE A 49 -2.73 7.72 9.81
CA ILE A 49 -3.93 7.46 9.01
C ILE A 49 -4.24 8.67 8.12
N VAL A 50 -4.10 9.88 8.65
CA VAL A 50 -4.38 11.10 7.90
C VAL A 50 -3.43 11.27 6.73
N SER A 51 -2.12 11.12 6.96
CA SER A 51 -1.13 11.25 5.90
C SER A 51 -1.29 10.15 4.85
N THR A 52 -1.65 8.94 5.28
CA THR A 52 -1.90 7.81 4.38
C THR A 52 -3.06 8.10 3.43
N ARG A 53 -4.17 8.59 3.97
CA ARG A 53 -5.35 8.94 3.17
C ARG A 53 -5.07 10.11 2.23
N ASP A 54 -4.35 11.10 2.71
CA ASP A 54 -4.01 12.28 1.92
C ASP A 54 -3.12 11.90 0.73
N TYR A 55 -2.10 11.08 0.96
CA TYR A 55 -1.23 10.60 -0.11
C TYR A 55 -2.02 9.76 -1.12
N ARG A 56 -2.86 8.85 -0.64
CA ARG A 56 -3.72 8.02 -1.50
C ARG A 56 -4.62 8.88 -2.39
N GLU A 57 -5.26 9.88 -1.81
CA GLU A 57 -6.15 10.75 -2.56
C GLU A 57 -5.42 11.45 -3.71
N ARG A 58 -4.24 11.99 -3.44
CA ARG A 58 -3.43 12.63 -4.46
C ARG A 58 -2.99 11.65 -5.54
N TRP A 59 -2.61 10.45 -5.15
CA TRP A 59 -2.20 9.40 -6.10
C TRP A 59 -3.35 8.97 -6.99
N VAL A 60 -4.53 8.76 -6.41
CA VAL A 60 -5.73 8.40 -7.18
C VAL A 60 -6.11 9.52 -8.14
N LYS A 61 -6.07 10.77 -7.70
CA LYS A 61 -6.36 11.93 -8.56
C LYS A 61 -5.38 12.05 -9.72
N SER A 62 -4.14 11.63 -9.52
CA SER A 62 -3.13 11.66 -10.58
C SER A 62 -3.28 10.53 -11.59
N GLY A 63 -4.20 9.59 -11.37
CA GLY A 63 -4.49 8.49 -12.29
C GLY A 63 -3.94 7.14 -11.86
N CYS A 64 -3.61 6.95 -10.59
CA CYS A 64 -3.08 5.68 -10.06
C CYS A 64 -1.85 5.21 -10.83
N VAL A 65 -0.93 6.11 -11.12
CA VAL A 65 0.28 5.80 -11.88
C VAL A 65 1.23 4.94 -11.05
N TRP A 66 1.67 3.83 -11.61
CA TRP A 66 2.62 2.96 -10.95
C TRP A 66 4.00 3.61 -10.88
N PHE A 67 4.59 3.58 -9.69
CA PHE A 67 5.95 4.07 -9.47
C PHE A 67 6.95 3.27 -10.31
N ASP A 68 6.81 1.93 -10.30
CA ASP A 68 7.59 1.03 -11.15
C ASP A 68 6.64 0.38 -12.15
N ALA A 69 6.59 0.92 -13.35
CA ALA A 69 5.67 0.45 -14.38
C ALA A 69 5.92 -1.02 -14.77
N LYS A 70 7.15 -1.53 -14.57
CA LYS A 70 7.48 -2.92 -14.87
C LYS A 70 6.78 -3.90 -13.94
N GLU A 71 6.44 -3.46 -12.74
CA GLU A 71 5.78 -4.31 -11.75
C GLU A 71 4.25 -4.33 -11.90
N LYS A 72 3.71 -3.49 -12.76
CA LYS A 72 2.27 -3.41 -12.95
C LYS A 72 1.74 -4.66 -13.66
N PRO A 73 0.85 -5.44 -13.03
CA PRO A 73 0.28 -6.62 -13.69
C PRO A 73 -0.60 -6.25 -14.87
N ASP A 74 -0.65 -7.12 -15.85
CA ASP A 74 -1.59 -6.99 -16.96
C ASP A 74 -3.02 -7.08 -16.40
N GLY A 75 -3.89 -6.19 -16.88
CA GLY A 75 -5.27 -6.17 -16.42
C GLY A 75 -5.48 -5.60 -15.02
N TRP A 76 -4.45 -4.98 -14.45
CA TRP A 76 -4.55 -4.35 -13.14
C TRP A 76 -5.63 -3.27 -13.12
N SER A 77 -6.38 -3.19 -12.00
CA SER A 77 -7.34 -2.10 -11.80
C SER A 77 -7.34 -1.66 -10.34
N TRP A 78 -7.45 -0.35 -10.15
CA TRP A 78 -7.57 0.23 -8.82
C TRP A 78 -8.87 -0.21 -8.13
N GLN A 79 -9.95 -0.35 -8.89
CA GLN A 79 -11.24 -0.79 -8.35
C GLN A 79 -11.16 -2.14 -7.65
N ARG A 80 -10.27 -3.02 -8.11
CA ARG A 80 -10.05 -4.31 -7.45
C ARG A 80 -9.11 -4.16 -6.25
N GLN A 81 -8.03 -3.41 -6.42
CA GLN A 81 -7.00 -3.32 -5.39
C GLN A 81 -7.43 -2.50 -4.19
N VAL A 82 -8.34 -1.54 -4.35
CA VAL A 82 -8.80 -0.69 -3.26
C VAL A 82 -9.37 -1.49 -2.09
N GLY A 83 -9.95 -2.65 -2.37
CA GLY A 83 -10.48 -3.54 -1.34
C GLY A 83 -9.40 -4.23 -0.49
N ASP A 84 -8.14 -4.18 -0.93
CA ASP A 84 -7.02 -4.82 -0.26
C ASP A 84 -6.29 -3.89 0.72
N ILE A 85 -6.71 -2.64 0.81
CA ILE A 85 -6.12 -1.71 1.78
C ILE A 85 -6.36 -2.25 3.19
N PRO A 86 -5.31 -2.30 4.04
CA PRO A 86 -5.49 -2.71 5.43
C PRO A 86 -6.59 -1.90 6.11
N GLU A 87 -7.47 -2.59 6.82
CA GLU A 87 -8.70 -1.98 7.33
C GLU A 87 -8.46 -0.75 8.20
N GLY A 88 -7.42 -0.77 9.02
CA GLY A 88 -7.09 0.37 9.87
C GLY A 88 -6.65 1.63 9.13
N PHE A 89 -6.41 1.54 7.82
CA PHE A 89 -5.85 2.63 7.02
C PHE A 89 -6.74 3.06 5.85
N ARG A 90 -7.96 2.57 5.82
CA ARG A 90 -8.94 2.93 4.79
C ARG A 90 -9.43 4.37 4.86
#